data_31d68750d4a906c0f4be222903408b6e
#
_entry.id   31d68750d4a906c0f4be222903408b6e
#
_cell.length_a   1.000
_cell.length_b   1.000
_cell.length_c   1.000
_cell.angle_alpha   90.00
_cell.angle_beta   90.00
_cell.angle_gamma   90.00
#
_symmetry.space_group_name_H-M   'P 1'
#
loop_
_entity.id
_entity.type
_entity.pdbx_description
1 polymer ?
#
loop_
_entity_poly.entity_id
_entity_poly.type
_entity_poly.pdbx_seq_one_letter_code
_entity_poly.pdbx_strand_id
1 'polypeptide(L)'
;MRSGSNRQYTREVDSNGKSLIRVVGTCREENHAFITLARHFRSKGLPVPEVYEVSKDEMVYTQEDLGDTLLFDFIRHGRETGTFSEEEKSMLRRVIRLLPHVQTEGAEGLDWSVCYPVPAFDRQSVFWDLNYFKYCYLKATQQDFSEPLLEAEFSKLADTLLTFPSTGFMYRDFQSRNVMVRDGNPYLIDFQGGRRGPLLYDLVSFLWQAKANFPASLRRELIAEYEDELHRIPAAGRYIALPIEEGHIAAFVLFRTLQVLGAYGFRGYFERKPHFLQSIPFALRNAAELLREQPALASDYPEISRVLLAEHAAHSEMTADRPRHGRDIPSGAASRPHLHDAPAQRTPLTVTVCSFSFKKGIPEDKSGNGGGYVFDCRSTHNPGKYEQYKHLTGKDQPVIDFLEQDGEILTFLESVYRLVDHHVERFLERGFSHLQIAFGCTGGQHRSVYSAEATARHLRERFPNIRIELFHREQPHL
;
A
#
# COMPACT_ATOMS: atom_id res chain seq x y z
N MET A 1 2.52 -3.02 -18.51
CA MET A 1 2.84 -2.30 -17.26
C MET A 1 2.25 -3.05 -16.07
N ARG A 2 3.07 -3.53 -15.14
CA ARG A 2 2.62 -4.23 -13.93
C ARG A 2 3.24 -3.51 -12.72
N SER A 3 2.60 -2.45 -12.25
CA SER A 3 3.02 -1.81 -10.99
C SER A 3 1.80 -1.63 -10.10
N GLY A 4 1.61 -2.49 -9.16
CA GLY A 4 0.71 -2.28 -8.03
C GLY A 4 -0.76 -2.66 -8.20
N SER A 5 -1.35 -2.54 -9.37
CA SER A 5 -2.76 -2.89 -9.65
C SER A 5 -2.92 -4.37 -10.03
N ASN A 6 -4.02 -4.97 -9.58
CA ASN A 6 -4.44 -6.32 -10.02
C ASN A 6 -5.22 -6.28 -11.35
N ARG A 7 -5.42 -5.10 -11.95
CA ARG A 7 -6.09 -4.93 -13.24
C ARG A 7 -5.24 -5.43 -14.38
N GLN A 8 -5.87 -5.98 -15.40
CA GLN A 8 -5.22 -6.38 -16.64
C GLN A 8 -5.53 -5.37 -17.73
N TYR A 9 -4.48 -4.91 -18.41
CA TYR A 9 -4.55 -3.93 -19.49
C TYR A 9 -4.09 -4.59 -20.79
N THR A 10 -4.93 -4.53 -21.82
CA THR A 10 -4.64 -5.05 -23.16
C THR A 10 -4.88 -3.97 -24.18
N ARG A 11 -3.90 -3.72 -25.05
CA ARG A 11 -4.07 -2.81 -26.19
C ARG A 11 -4.79 -3.55 -27.31
N GLU A 12 -5.88 -2.98 -27.80
CA GLU A 12 -6.70 -3.51 -28.89
C GLU A 12 -6.88 -2.45 -29.97
N VAL A 13 -7.24 -2.87 -31.19
CA VAL A 13 -7.54 -1.98 -32.29
C VAL A 13 -8.99 -2.21 -32.68
N ASP A 14 -9.80 -1.14 -32.76
CA ASP A 14 -11.19 -1.23 -33.17
C ASP A 14 -11.35 -1.43 -34.69
N SER A 15 -12.57 -1.60 -35.15
CA SER A 15 -12.91 -1.80 -36.58
C SER A 15 -12.50 -0.61 -37.46
N ASN A 16 -12.25 0.57 -36.90
CA ASN A 16 -11.83 1.80 -37.59
C ASN A 16 -10.32 2.02 -37.55
N GLY A 17 -9.55 1.08 -36.96
CA GLY A 17 -8.11 1.20 -36.81
C GLY A 17 -7.66 2.06 -35.63
N LYS A 18 -8.58 2.46 -34.70
CA LYS A 18 -8.26 3.25 -33.51
C LYS A 18 -7.73 2.34 -32.41
N SER A 19 -6.59 2.71 -31.83
CA SER A 19 -6.03 2.01 -30.66
C SER A 19 -6.81 2.34 -29.40
N LEU A 20 -7.13 1.31 -28.63
CA LEU A 20 -7.89 1.35 -27.36
C LEU A 20 -7.18 0.51 -26.31
N ILE A 21 -7.40 0.84 -25.04
CA ILE A 21 -6.98 0.01 -23.93
C ILE A 21 -8.20 -0.68 -23.32
N ARG A 22 -8.24 -2.01 -23.44
CA ARG A 22 -9.21 -2.85 -22.74
C ARG A 22 -8.70 -3.12 -21.34
N VAL A 23 -9.54 -2.87 -20.35
CA VAL A 23 -9.25 -3.06 -18.92
C VAL A 23 -10.16 -4.12 -18.35
N VAL A 24 -9.59 -5.12 -17.69
CA VAL A 24 -10.30 -6.12 -16.89
C VAL A 24 -9.95 -5.90 -15.44
N GLY A 25 -10.93 -5.48 -14.65
CA GLY A 25 -10.75 -5.20 -13.22
C GLY A 25 -11.02 -6.43 -12.36
N THR A 26 -10.65 -6.33 -11.09
CA THR A 26 -10.86 -7.37 -10.06
C THR A 26 -11.84 -6.94 -8.97
N CYS A 27 -12.26 -5.66 -8.98
CA CYS A 27 -13.18 -5.06 -8.02
C CYS A 27 -14.15 -4.14 -8.77
N ARG A 28 -15.44 -4.41 -8.67
CA ARG A 28 -16.49 -3.67 -9.36
C ARG A 28 -16.55 -2.21 -8.87
N GLU A 29 -16.50 -2.02 -7.55
CA GLU A 29 -16.60 -0.71 -6.91
C GLU A 29 -15.45 0.21 -7.32
N GLU A 30 -14.25 -0.35 -7.43
CA GLU A 30 -13.08 0.39 -7.90
C GLU A 30 -13.19 0.76 -9.39
N ASN A 31 -13.72 -0.14 -10.23
CA ASN A 31 -13.98 0.15 -11.64
C ASN A 31 -15.07 1.20 -11.80
N HIS A 32 -16.16 1.09 -11.02
CA HIS A 32 -17.26 2.06 -11.01
C HIS A 32 -16.75 3.46 -10.66
N ALA A 33 -15.90 3.57 -9.63
CA ALA A 33 -15.25 4.81 -9.25
C ALA A 33 -14.42 5.39 -10.41
N PHE A 34 -13.55 4.57 -11.04
CA PHE A 34 -12.76 5.03 -12.18
C PHE A 34 -13.62 5.53 -13.35
N ILE A 35 -14.61 4.73 -13.76
CA ILE A 35 -15.48 5.05 -14.91
C ILE A 35 -16.26 6.34 -14.66
N THR A 36 -16.83 6.48 -13.47
CA THR A 36 -17.65 7.66 -13.11
C THR A 36 -16.80 8.91 -12.99
N LEU A 37 -15.66 8.83 -12.31
CA LEU A 37 -14.70 9.95 -12.18
C LEU A 37 -14.13 10.35 -13.54
N ALA A 38 -13.77 9.39 -14.41
CA ALA A 38 -13.27 9.68 -15.75
C ALA A 38 -14.29 10.49 -16.59
N ARG A 39 -15.55 10.05 -16.58
CA ARG A 39 -16.64 10.76 -17.27
C ARG A 39 -16.90 12.15 -16.70
N HIS A 40 -16.89 12.26 -15.36
CA HIS A 40 -17.07 13.53 -14.67
C HIS A 40 -15.92 14.50 -15.02
N PHE A 41 -14.68 14.11 -14.89
CA PHE A 41 -13.53 14.95 -15.20
C PHE A 41 -13.47 15.33 -16.68
N ARG A 42 -13.80 14.40 -17.58
CA ARG A 42 -13.88 14.69 -19.01
C ARG A 42 -14.97 15.74 -19.32
N SER A 43 -16.12 15.70 -18.64
CA SER A 43 -17.19 16.71 -18.78
C SER A 43 -16.76 18.10 -18.32
N LYS A 44 -15.74 18.19 -17.46
CA LYS A 44 -15.10 19.43 -17.00
C LYS A 44 -13.94 19.87 -17.90
N GLY A 45 -13.64 19.15 -18.98
CA GLY A 45 -12.51 19.43 -19.86
C GLY A 45 -11.13 19.03 -19.32
N LEU A 46 -11.08 18.27 -18.21
CA LEU A 46 -9.84 17.81 -17.63
C LEU A 46 -9.22 16.67 -18.47
N PRO A 47 -7.88 16.63 -18.63
CA PRO A 47 -7.19 15.66 -19.48
C PRO A 47 -7.08 14.30 -18.79
N VAL A 48 -8.10 13.51 -18.90
CA VAL A 48 -8.20 12.12 -18.47
C VAL A 48 -8.59 11.22 -19.64
N PRO A 49 -8.32 9.90 -19.60
CA PRO A 49 -8.72 9.01 -20.69
C PRO A 49 -10.24 8.98 -20.85
N GLU A 50 -10.69 9.02 -22.08
CA GLU A 50 -12.09 8.82 -22.43
C GLU A 50 -12.47 7.35 -22.21
N VAL A 51 -13.60 7.09 -21.56
CA VAL A 51 -14.15 5.74 -21.38
C VAL A 51 -15.22 5.51 -22.45
N TYR A 52 -15.02 4.47 -23.26
CA TYR A 52 -15.91 4.15 -24.38
C TYR A 52 -16.97 3.12 -23.97
N GLU A 53 -16.64 1.84 -24.00
CA GLU A 53 -17.55 0.75 -23.70
C GLU A 53 -17.35 0.26 -22.28
N VAL A 54 -18.46 -0.11 -21.64
CA VAL A 54 -18.46 -0.65 -20.27
C VAL A 54 -19.38 -1.87 -20.24
N SER A 55 -18.89 -3.01 -19.76
CA SER A 55 -19.70 -4.21 -19.57
C SER A 55 -20.80 -3.96 -18.52
N LYS A 56 -21.90 -4.71 -18.61
CA LYS A 56 -23.06 -4.55 -17.72
C LYS A 56 -22.73 -4.72 -16.24
N ASP A 57 -21.73 -5.52 -15.93
CA ASP A 57 -21.23 -5.78 -14.59
C ASP A 57 -20.08 -4.83 -14.16
N GLU A 58 -19.68 -3.92 -15.06
CA GLU A 58 -18.57 -2.96 -14.87
C GLU A 58 -17.20 -3.62 -14.59
N MET A 59 -17.07 -4.92 -14.83
CA MET A 59 -15.79 -5.61 -14.65
C MET A 59 -14.83 -5.41 -15.82
N VAL A 60 -15.36 -5.09 -17.00
CA VAL A 60 -14.60 -4.82 -18.23
C VAL A 60 -15.01 -3.49 -18.83
N TYR A 61 -14.03 -2.67 -19.20
CA TYR A 61 -14.30 -1.45 -19.97
C TYR A 61 -13.16 -1.17 -20.96
N THR A 62 -13.46 -0.34 -21.96
CA THR A 62 -12.45 0.17 -22.90
C THR A 62 -12.25 1.66 -22.67
N GLN A 63 -11.02 2.10 -22.80
CA GLN A 63 -10.64 3.50 -22.63
C GLN A 63 -9.67 3.95 -23.73
N GLU A 64 -9.48 5.26 -23.82
CA GLU A 64 -8.53 5.91 -24.70
C GLU A 64 -7.11 5.39 -24.46
N ASP A 65 -6.40 5.07 -25.55
CA ASP A 65 -4.96 4.76 -25.52
C ASP A 65 -4.17 6.06 -25.50
N LEU A 66 -3.50 6.31 -24.39
CA LEU A 66 -2.66 7.49 -24.17
C LEU A 66 -1.18 7.25 -24.55
N GLY A 67 -0.88 6.13 -25.21
CA GLY A 67 0.50 5.73 -25.55
C GLY A 67 1.25 5.06 -24.41
N ASP A 68 2.58 5.16 -24.41
CA ASP A 68 3.45 4.40 -23.52
C ASP A 68 4.34 5.28 -22.62
N THR A 69 4.32 6.61 -22.82
CA THR A 69 5.22 7.52 -22.11
C THR A 69 4.61 7.99 -20.80
N LEU A 70 5.18 7.55 -19.68
CA LEU A 70 4.88 8.08 -18.35
C LEU A 70 5.70 9.36 -18.11
N LEU A 71 5.14 10.32 -17.37
CA LEU A 71 5.92 11.47 -16.89
C LEU A 71 7.17 11.03 -16.13
N PHE A 72 7.08 9.95 -15.36
CA PHE A 72 8.21 9.35 -14.66
C PHE A 72 9.38 8.99 -15.58
N ASP A 73 9.09 8.49 -16.77
CA ASP A 73 10.11 8.15 -17.78
C ASP A 73 10.54 9.37 -18.57
N PHE A 74 9.63 10.31 -18.83
CA PHE A 74 9.91 11.58 -19.50
C PHE A 74 10.96 12.41 -18.74
N ILE A 75 10.88 12.46 -17.39
CA ILE A 75 11.82 13.19 -16.53
C ILE A 75 12.98 12.32 -16.03
N ARG A 76 13.36 11.28 -16.77
CA ARG A 76 14.40 10.32 -16.36
C ARG A 76 15.75 10.98 -16.12
N HIS A 77 16.18 11.85 -17.01
CA HIS A 77 17.46 12.50 -16.88
C HIS A 77 17.57 13.30 -15.58
N GLY A 78 16.59 14.16 -15.29
CA GLY A 78 16.55 14.95 -14.06
C GLY A 78 16.53 14.09 -12.80
N ARG A 79 15.75 12.99 -12.80
CA ARG A 79 15.66 12.07 -11.65
C ARG A 79 17.00 11.36 -11.36
N GLU A 80 17.74 10.98 -12.39
CA GLU A 80 19.00 10.24 -12.26
C GLU A 80 20.17 11.16 -11.92
N THR A 81 20.20 12.37 -12.44
CA THR A 81 21.32 13.33 -12.28
C THR A 81 21.07 14.35 -11.17
N GLY A 82 19.82 14.59 -10.78
CA GLY A 82 19.44 15.72 -9.91
C GLY A 82 19.34 17.06 -10.66
N THR A 83 19.62 17.08 -11.96
CA THR A 83 19.59 18.30 -12.81
C THR A 83 18.56 18.14 -13.90
N PHE A 84 17.47 18.89 -13.80
CA PHE A 84 16.34 18.82 -14.73
C PHE A 84 16.56 19.77 -15.92
N SER A 85 16.36 19.29 -17.13
CA SER A 85 16.36 20.12 -18.36
C SER A 85 15.18 21.08 -18.37
N GLU A 86 15.25 22.14 -19.21
CA GLU A 86 14.11 23.06 -19.34
C GLU A 86 12.85 22.40 -19.95
N GLU A 87 13.02 21.38 -20.77
CA GLU A 87 11.92 20.57 -21.29
C GLU A 87 11.22 19.78 -20.18
N GLU A 88 12.01 19.09 -19.31
CA GLU A 88 11.49 18.39 -18.15
C GLU A 88 10.79 19.33 -17.16
N LYS A 89 11.41 20.50 -16.87
CA LYS A 89 10.80 21.52 -16.00
C LYS A 89 9.51 22.10 -16.61
N SER A 90 9.50 22.39 -17.90
CA SER A 90 8.30 22.86 -18.59
C SER A 90 7.15 21.88 -18.47
N MET A 91 7.40 20.59 -18.64
CA MET A 91 6.39 19.55 -18.46
C MET A 91 5.94 19.46 -16.99
N LEU A 92 6.86 19.52 -16.02
CA LEU A 92 6.53 19.53 -14.59
C LEU A 92 5.66 20.73 -14.21
N ARG A 93 5.95 21.95 -14.71
CA ARG A 93 5.10 23.14 -14.52
C ARG A 93 3.69 22.93 -15.08
N ARG A 94 3.57 22.32 -16.27
CA ARG A 94 2.25 22.03 -16.88
C ARG A 94 1.46 21.06 -16.04
N VAL A 95 2.10 20.01 -15.51
CA VAL A 95 1.45 19.02 -14.63
C VAL A 95 1.01 19.66 -13.31
N ILE A 96 1.87 20.49 -12.70
CA ILE A 96 1.55 21.10 -11.41
C ILE A 96 0.45 22.15 -11.52
N ARG A 97 0.38 22.90 -12.63
CA ARG A 97 -0.72 23.83 -12.93
C ARG A 97 -2.05 23.11 -13.17
N LEU A 98 -2.02 21.88 -13.68
CA LEU A 98 -3.24 21.09 -13.87
C LEU A 98 -3.86 20.63 -12.54
N LEU A 99 -3.06 20.45 -11.51
CA LEU A 99 -3.52 19.90 -10.23
C LEU A 99 -4.61 20.75 -9.56
N PRO A 100 -4.50 22.09 -9.41
CA PRO A 100 -5.57 22.92 -8.84
C PRO A 100 -6.92 22.76 -9.54
N HIS A 101 -6.92 22.64 -10.87
CA HIS A 101 -8.17 22.47 -11.64
C HIS A 101 -8.84 21.12 -11.33
N VAL A 102 -8.06 20.04 -11.25
CA VAL A 102 -8.59 18.74 -10.86
C VAL A 102 -9.17 18.77 -9.46
N GLN A 103 -8.50 19.48 -8.55
CA GLN A 103 -8.87 19.54 -7.13
C GLN A 103 -10.08 20.44 -6.85
N THR A 104 -10.30 21.47 -7.63
CA THR A 104 -11.37 22.45 -7.45
C THR A 104 -12.52 22.26 -8.44
N GLU A 105 -12.28 22.46 -9.73
CA GLU A 105 -13.29 22.29 -10.78
C GLU A 105 -13.74 20.83 -10.89
N GLY A 106 -12.81 19.88 -10.71
CA GLY A 106 -13.11 18.46 -10.65
C GLY A 106 -13.98 18.07 -9.45
N ALA A 107 -13.95 18.85 -8.35
CA ALA A 107 -14.81 18.64 -7.19
C ALA A 107 -16.24 19.16 -7.39
N GLU A 108 -16.42 20.12 -8.30
CA GLU A 108 -17.71 20.78 -8.50
C GLU A 108 -18.74 19.83 -9.12
N GLY A 109 -19.82 19.57 -8.38
CA GLY A 109 -20.90 18.68 -8.81
C GLY A 109 -20.55 17.21 -8.80
N LEU A 110 -19.43 16.83 -8.18
CA LEU A 110 -19.05 15.43 -8.02
C LEU A 110 -19.95 14.75 -6.96
N ASP A 111 -20.50 13.60 -7.33
CA ASP A 111 -21.12 12.69 -6.37
C ASP A 111 -20.02 11.93 -5.59
N TRP A 112 -19.80 12.34 -4.35
CA TRP A 112 -18.77 11.76 -3.48
C TRP A 112 -19.05 10.30 -3.09
N SER A 113 -20.29 9.82 -3.25
CA SER A 113 -20.63 8.43 -2.94
C SER A 113 -19.95 7.42 -3.86
N VAL A 114 -19.49 7.86 -5.03
CA VAL A 114 -18.77 7.01 -6.00
C VAL A 114 -17.30 6.77 -5.63
N CYS A 115 -16.77 7.55 -4.69
CA CYS A 115 -15.36 7.45 -4.30
C CYS A 115 -15.07 6.15 -3.53
N TYR A 116 -14.02 5.45 -3.94
CA TYR A 116 -13.60 4.17 -3.38
C TYR A 116 -12.23 4.28 -2.69
N PRO A 117 -11.98 3.60 -1.57
CA PRO A 117 -12.92 2.80 -0.75
C PRO A 117 -13.78 3.65 0.20
N VAL A 118 -13.52 4.93 0.33
CA VAL A 118 -14.26 5.87 1.22
C VAL A 118 -14.43 7.23 0.55
N PRO A 119 -15.51 7.97 0.86
CA PRO A 119 -15.84 9.23 0.20
C PRO A 119 -15.02 10.43 0.66
N ALA A 120 -14.31 10.34 1.78
CA ALA A 120 -13.59 11.46 2.36
C ALA A 120 -12.31 11.06 3.08
N PHE A 121 -11.39 12.03 3.19
CA PHE A 121 -10.22 11.97 4.05
C PHE A 121 -10.65 12.37 5.46
N ASP A 122 -10.83 11.38 6.30
CA ASP A 122 -11.29 11.50 7.68
C ASP A 122 -10.26 10.91 8.67
N ARG A 123 -10.56 11.01 9.97
CA ARG A 123 -9.70 10.48 11.02
C ARG A 123 -9.43 8.98 10.84
N GLN A 124 -10.44 8.22 10.44
CA GLN A 124 -10.32 6.79 10.21
C GLN A 124 -9.32 6.49 9.09
N SER A 125 -9.42 7.20 7.97
CA SER A 125 -8.51 7.00 6.83
C SER A 125 -7.08 7.45 7.13
N VAL A 126 -6.88 8.50 7.95
CA VAL A 126 -5.57 8.90 8.45
C VAL A 126 -4.96 7.79 9.32
N PHE A 127 -5.73 7.24 10.25
CA PHE A 127 -5.26 6.15 11.11
C PHE A 127 -5.00 4.85 10.36
N TRP A 128 -5.70 4.56 9.26
CA TRP A 128 -5.35 3.42 8.41
C TRP A 128 -3.93 3.55 7.86
N ASP A 129 -3.56 4.71 7.36
CA ASP A 129 -2.22 4.95 6.81
C ASP A 129 -1.13 4.94 7.90
N LEU A 130 -1.39 5.56 9.06
CA LEU A 130 -0.45 5.56 10.19
C LEU A 130 -0.26 4.16 10.79
N ASN A 131 -1.32 3.38 10.92
CA ASN A 131 -1.24 1.99 11.34
C ASN A 131 -0.55 1.11 10.29
N TYR A 132 -0.72 1.42 9.01
CA TYR A 132 0.00 0.74 7.94
C TYR A 132 1.52 0.96 8.07
N PHE A 133 1.96 2.18 8.40
CA PHE A 133 3.34 2.48 8.76
C PHE A 133 3.79 1.67 9.98
N LYS A 134 3.03 1.71 11.08
CA LYS A 134 3.39 1.02 12.31
C LYS A 134 3.55 -0.49 12.12
N TYR A 135 2.57 -1.13 11.49
CA TYR A 135 2.55 -2.60 11.38
C TYR A 135 3.34 -3.15 10.20
N CYS A 136 3.32 -2.48 9.07
CA CYS A 136 3.96 -3.00 7.85
C CYS A 136 5.39 -2.50 7.65
N TYR A 137 5.79 -1.43 8.35
CA TYR A 137 7.15 -0.91 8.30
C TYR A 137 7.88 -1.07 9.63
N LEU A 138 7.49 -0.34 10.70
CA LEU A 138 8.23 -0.35 11.95
C LEU A 138 8.36 -1.74 12.59
N LYS A 139 7.25 -2.48 12.68
CA LYS A 139 7.30 -3.84 13.22
C LYS A 139 8.01 -4.82 12.30
N ALA A 140 7.99 -4.59 10.98
CA ALA A 140 8.70 -5.42 10.02
C ALA A 140 10.22 -5.18 10.02
N THR A 141 10.67 -3.94 10.27
CA THR A 141 12.09 -3.60 10.42
C THR A 141 12.63 -3.88 11.83
N GLN A 142 11.77 -4.32 12.74
CA GLN A 142 12.10 -4.55 14.16
C GLN A 142 12.64 -3.29 14.87
N GLN A 143 12.28 -2.11 14.35
CA GLN A 143 12.66 -0.84 14.94
C GLN A 143 12.00 -0.69 16.32
N ASP A 144 12.81 -0.36 17.32
CA ASP A 144 12.32 -0.13 18.68
C ASP A 144 11.59 1.22 18.78
N PHE A 145 10.39 1.23 19.37
CA PHE A 145 9.58 2.43 19.56
C PHE A 145 8.66 2.32 20.78
N SER A 146 8.31 3.46 21.34
CA SER A 146 7.32 3.56 22.41
C SER A 146 5.90 3.57 21.82
N GLU A 147 5.16 2.49 21.99
CA GLU A 147 3.78 2.38 21.50
C GLU A 147 2.88 3.54 22.00
N PRO A 148 2.86 3.88 23.33
CA PRO A 148 2.03 4.99 23.81
C PRO A 148 2.40 6.36 23.24
N LEU A 149 3.69 6.64 23.08
CA LEU A 149 4.15 7.92 22.51
C LEU A 149 3.79 8.00 21.03
N LEU A 150 4.03 6.94 20.27
CA LEU A 150 3.70 6.88 18.85
C LEU A 150 2.20 7.08 18.60
N GLU A 151 1.33 6.43 19.37
CA GLU A 151 -0.12 6.59 19.26
C GLU A 151 -0.59 8.01 19.62
N ALA A 152 0.01 8.62 20.64
CA ALA A 152 -0.28 10.01 21.00
C ALA A 152 0.11 10.98 19.86
N GLU A 153 1.29 10.77 19.24
CA GLU A 153 1.75 11.56 18.11
C GLU A 153 0.92 11.31 16.84
N PHE A 154 0.47 10.09 16.60
CA PHE A 154 -0.47 9.78 15.52
C PHE A 154 -1.79 10.53 15.70
N SER A 155 -2.31 10.58 16.93
CA SER A 155 -3.52 11.33 17.25
C SER A 155 -3.31 12.85 17.00
N LYS A 156 -2.19 13.41 17.47
CA LYS A 156 -1.82 14.82 17.25
C LYS A 156 -1.69 15.14 15.76
N LEU A 157 -1.03 14.28 14.99
CA LEU A 157 -0.86 14.45 13.55
C LEU A 157 -2.21 14.40 12.83
N ALA A 158 -3.08 13.45 13.19
CA ALA A 158 -4.42 13.36 12.63
C ALA A 158 -5.23 14.62 12.91
N ASP A 159 -5.19 15.13 14.16
CA ASP A 159 -5.86 16.38 14.53
C ASP A 159 -5.33 17.56 13.71
N THR A 160 -4.02 17.67 13.54
CA THR A 160 -3.39 18.70 12.70
C THR A 160 -3.87 18.64 11.25
N LEU A 161 -3.83 17.46 10.63
CA LEU A 161 -4.21 17.27 9.22
C LEU A 161 -5.70 17.57 8.97
N LEU A 162 -6.56 17.29 9.96
CA LEU A 162 -8.00 17.50 9.84
C LEU A 162 -8.43 18.94 10.12
N THR A 163 -7.53 19.86 10.51
CA THR A 163 -7.82 21.30 10.57
C THR A 163 -7.90 21.93 9.19
N PHE A 164 -7.31 21.29 8.18
CA PHE A 164 -7.32 21.83 6.81
C PHE A 164 -8.65 21.60 6.10
N PRO A 165 -9.09 22.56 5.25
CA PRO A 165 -10.30 22.39 4.46
C PRO A 165 -10.22 21.09 3.63
N SER A 166 -11.25 20.26 3.76
CA SER A 166 -11.36 18.98 3.06
C SER A 166 -12.58 18.98 2.14
N THR A 167 -12.66 19.99 1.26
CA THR A 167 -13.80 20.20 0.36
C THR A 167 -13.47 19.97 -1.10
N GLY A 168 -12.19 19.87 -1.46
CA GLY A 168 -11.71 19.61 -2.80
C GLY A 168 -11.58 18.13 -3.12
N PHE A 169 -11.29 17.82 -4.37
CA PHE A 169 -10.94 16.47 -4.78
C PHE A 169 -9.47 16.18 -4.45
N MET A 170 -9.24 15.28 -3.53
CA MET A 170 -7.92 14.73 -3.23
C MET A 170 -7.70 13.50 -4.10
N TYR A 171 -6.76 13.58 -5.02
CA TYR A 171 -6.42 12.53 -5.98
C TYR A 171 -5.85 11.28 -5.29
N ARG A 172 -5.14 11.49 -4.18
CA ARG A 172 -4.49 10.49 -3.33
C ARG A 172 -3.15 10.01 -3.86
N ASP A 173 -3.08 9.54 -5.07
CA ASP A 173 -1.85 9.01 -5.69
C ASP A 173 -1.38 9.87 -6.85
N PHE A 174 -1.41 11.21 -6.68
CA PHE A 174 -0.88 12.15 -7.65
C PHE A 174 0.65 12.08 -7.67
N GLN A 175 1.17 11.39 -8.66
CA GLN A 175 2.62 11.14 -8.81
C GLN A 175 2.98 10.95 -10.29
N SER A 176 4.27 11.08 -10.62
CA SER A 176 4.74 11.04 -12.02
C SER A 176 4.48 9.70 -12.74
N ARG A 177 4.22 8.62 -12.00
CA ARG A 177 3.82 7.32 -12.58
C ARG A 177 2.35 7.26 -12.97
N ASN A 178 1.55 8.22 -12.51
CA ASN A 178 0.11 8.32 -12.76
C ASN A 178 -0.22 9.51 -13.68
N VAL A 179 0.79 10.00 -14.41
CA VAL A 179 0.65 11.00 -15.45
C VAL A 179 1.26 10.45 -16.74
N MET A 180 0.45 10.37 -17.80
CA MET A 180 0.89 10.05 -19.16
C MET A 180 1.28 11.31 -19.90
N VAL A 181 2.26 11.22 -20.79
CA VAL A 181 2.64 12.32 -21.70
C VAL A 181 2.34 11.88 -23.13
N ARG A 182 1.39 12.57 -23.77
CA ARG A 182 1.01 12.31 -25.15
C ARG A 182 0.98 13.62 -25.94
N ASP A 183 1.64 13.65 -27.07
CA ASP A 183 1.73 14.83 -27.95
C ASP A 183 2.16 16.10 -27.19
N GLY A 184 3.12 15.93 -26.26
CA GLY A 184 3.60 16.97 -25.38
C GLY A 184 2.61 17.45 -24.31
N ASN A 185 1.47 16.79 -24.09
CA ASN A 185 0.45 17.16 -23.11
C ASN A 185 0.36 16.10 -22.00
N PRO A 186 0.16 16.52 -20.72
CA PRO A 186 -0.06 15.61 -19.61
C PRO A 186 -1.52 15.10 -19.60
N TYR A 187 -1.69 13.82 -19.30
CA TYR A 187 -2.97 13.16 -19.07
C TYR A 187 -2.92 12.42 -17.73
N LEU A 188 -3.98 12.48 -16.96
CA LEU A 188 -4.07 11.90 -15.63
C LEU A 188 -4.70 10.52 -15.68
N ILE A 189 -4.10 9.55 -14.95
CA ILE A 189 -4.58 8.17 -14.83
C ILE A 189 -4.51 7.71 -13.38
N ASP A 190 -5.21 6.65 -13.02
CA ASP A 190 -5.15 6.03 -11.67
C ASP A 190 -5.74 6.91 -10.54
N PHE A 191 -6.83 7.64 -10.84
CA PHE A 191 -7.51 8.55 -9.91
C PHE A 191 -8.68 7.92 -9.14
N GLN A 192 -8.98 6.65 -9.34
CA GLN A 192 -10.12 5.97 -8.69
C GLN A 192 -10.02 5.87 -7.16
N GLY A 193 -8.82 6.00 -6.60
CA GLY A 193 -8.62 6.10 -5.15
C GLY A 193 -8.93 7.48 -4.57
N GLY A 194 -9.26 8.45 -5.44
CA GLY A 194 -9.55 9.83 -5.05
C GLY A 194 -10.82 9.96 -4.24
N ARG A 195 -10.87 11.02 -3.45
CA ARG A 195 -11.96 11.31 -2.50
C ARG A 195 -11.98 12.78 -2.13
N ARG A 196 -12.97 13.20 -1.35
CA ARG A 196 -12.96 14.54 -0.78
C ARG A 196 -11.85 14.67 0.25
N GLY A 197 -11.00 15.69 0.15
CA GLY A 197 -9.87 15.86 1.06
C GLY A 197 -9.10 17.16 0.88
N PRO A 198 -8.03 17.35 1.67
CA PRO A 198 -7.20 18.56 1.61
C PRO A 198 -6.33 18.58 0.36
N LEU A 199 -6.24 19.76 -0.28
CA LEU A 199 -5.48 19.94 -1.53
C LEU A 199 -3.97 19.71 -1.36
N LEU A 200 -3.41 20.07 -0.21
CA LEU A 200 -1.98 19.98 0.07
C LEU A 200 -1.44 18.53 0.00
N TYR A 201 -2.30 17.55 0.26
CA TYR A 201 -1.90 16.14 0.19
C TYR A 201 -1.32 15.76 -1.18
N ASP A 202 -1.98 16.17 -2.27
CA ASP A 202 -1.57 15.81 -3.61
C ASP A 202 -0.34 16.59 -4.09
N LEU A 203 -0.27 17.88 -3.73
CA LEU A 203 0.90 18.71 -3.97
C LEU A 203 2.15 18.05 -3.35
N VAL A 204 2.06 17.65 -2.09
CA VAL A 204 3.13 16.96 -1.37
C VAL A 204 3.40 15.58 -1.97
N SER A 205 2.35 14.81 -2.30
CA SER A 205 2.48 13.50 -2.93
C SER A 205 3.29 13.57 -4.22
N PHE A 206 3.14 14.64 -5.00
CA PHE A 206 3.88 14.87 -6.23
C PHE A 206 5.32 15.34 -5.96
N LEU A 207 5.51 16.31 -5.10
CA LEU A 207 6.82 16.98 -4.91
C LEU A 207 7.80 16.17 -4.07
N TRP A 208 7.33 15.27 -3.17
CA TRP A 208 8.18 14.42 -2.32
C TRP A 208 8.16 12.94 -2.71
N GLN A 209 7.86 12.63 -3.98
CA GLN A 209 7.99 11.27 -4.51
C GLN A 209 9.40 10.73 -4.26
N ALA A 210 9.53 9.59 -3.61
CA ALA A 210 10.82 9.02 -3.20
C ALA A 210 11.84 8.92 -4.34
N LYS A 211 11.44 8.44 -5.52
CA LYS A 211 12.32 8.24 -6.69
C LYS A 211 12.31 9.39 -7.70
N ALA A 212 11.57 10.48 -7.46
CA ALA A 212 11.57 11.63 -8.37
C ALA A 212 12.80 12.52 -8.19
N ASN A 213 13.40 12.48 -7.01
CA ASN A 213 14.65 13.17 -6.69
C ASN A 213 14.62 14.70 -7.02
N PHE A 214 13.49 15.35 -6.74
CA PHE A 214 13.33 16.77 -6.99
C PHE A 214 14.17 17.58 -6.01
N PRO A 215 15.10 18.44 -6.51
CA PRO A 215 15.87 19.35 -5.66
C PRO A 215 14.95 20.35 -4.94
N ALA A 216 15.38 20.82 -3.76
CA ALA A 216 14.60 21.80 -2.98
C ALA A 216 14.28 23.09 -3.78
N SER A 217 15.19 23.55 -4.64
CA SER A 217 14.93 24.69 -5.52
C SER A 217 13.78 24.43 -6.50
N LEU A 218 13.75 23.25 -7.13
CA LEU A 218 12.67 22.88 -8.04
C LEU A 218 11.33 22.69 -7.31
N ARG A 219 11.36 22.10 -6.10
CA ARG A 219 10.16 21.98 -5.27
C ARG A 219 9.56 23.36 -4.96
N ARG A 220 10.39 24.35 -4.55
CA ARG A 220 9.92 25.73 -4.32
C ARG A 220 9.35 26.40 -5.56
N GLU A 221 10.02 26.23 -6.72
CA GLU A 221 9.52 26.72 -7.99
C GLU A 221 8.13 26.15 -8.31
N LEU A 222 7.94 24.84 -8.17
CA LEU A 222 6.69 24.18 -8.49
C LEU A 222 5.59 24.49 -7.45
N ILE A 223 5.92 24.78 -6.19
CA ILE A 223 4.96 25.28 -5.20
C ILE A 223 4.46 26.66 -5.61
N ALA A 224 5.36 27.56 -6.01
CA ALA A 224 4.96 28.89 -6.48
C ALA A 224 4.06 28.80 -7.73
N GLU A 225 4.36 27.94 -8.69
CA GLU A 225 3.52 27.69 -9.88
C GLU A 225 2.11 27.17 -9.49
N TYR A 226 2.03 26.31 -8.48
CA TYR A 226 0.78 25.79 -7.95
C TYR A 226 -0.05 26.91 -7.29
N GLU A 227 0.58 27.77 -6.46
CA GLU A 227 -0.05 28.91 -5.82
C GLU A 227 -0.53 29.95 -6.85
N ASP A 228 0.31 30.26 -7.81
CA ASP A 228 -0.03 31.19 -8.89
C ASP A 228 -1.26 30.72 -9.69
N GLU A 229 -1.37 29.40 -9.94
CA GLU A 229 -2.52 28.84 -10.63
C GLU A 229 -3.78 28.86 -9.74
N LEU A 230 -3.66 28.56 -8.43
CA LEU A 230 -4.77 28.70 -7.49
C LEU A 230 -5.33 30.12 -7.44
N HIS A 231 -4.47 31.15 -7.50
CA HIS A 231 -4.92 32.55 -7.53
C HIS A 231 -5.73 32.91 -8.78
N ARG A 232 -5.57 32.16 -9.88
CA ARG A 232 -6.34 32.34 -11.12
C ARG A 232 -7.71 31.69 -11.08
N ILE A 233 -7.89 30.69 -10.18
CA ILE A 233 -9.15 29.96 -10.07
C ILE A 233 -10.13 30.76 -9.19
N PRO A 234 -11.30 31.18 -9.72
CA PRO A 234 -12.32 31.81 -8.92
C PRO A 234 -12.73 30.93 -7.74
N ALA A 235 -12.85 31.53 -6.56
CA ALA A 235 -13.26 30.81 -5.34
C ALA A 235 -12.29 29.74 -4.81
N ALA A 236 -11.01 29.72 -5.23
CA ALA A 236 -9.99 28.82 -4.68
C ALA A 236 -9.89 28.92 -3.14
N GLY A 237 -10.11 30.09 -2.55
CA GLY A 237 -10.16 30.30 -1.10
C GLY A 237 -11.20 29.49 -0.33
N ARG A 238 -12.15 28.82 -1.03
CA ARG A 238 -13.08 27.84 -0.40
C ARG A 238 -12.41 26.52 -0.08
N TYR A 239 -11.29 26.24 -0.74
CA TYR A 239 -10.61 24.95 -0.72
C TYR A 239 -9.30 24.99 0.06
N ILE A 240 -8.63 26.16 0.09
CA ILE A 240 -7.34 26.32 0.73
C ILE A 240 -7.11 27.79 1.13
N ALA A 241 -6.44 28.01 2.26
CA ALA A 241 -5.95 29.32 2.63
C ALA A 241 -4.65 29.65 1.88
N LEU A 242 -4.52 30.86 1.38
CA LEU A 242 -3.35 31.37 0.69
C LEU A 242 -2.77 32.59 1.42
N PRO A 243 -1.44 32.78 1.46
CA PRO A 243 -0.43 31.90 0.90
C PRO A 243 -0.30 30.57 1.66
N ILE A 244 0.28 29.56 1.00
CA ILE A 244 0.52 28.24 1.63
C ILE A 244 1.71 28.38 2.59
N GLU A 245 1.50 28.12 3.86
CA GLU A 245 2.56 28.18 4.87
C GLU A 245 3.45 26.92 4.82
N GLU A 246 4.76 27.11 4.98
CA GLU A 246 5.73 25.99 4.98
C GLU A 246 5.43 24.94 6.06
N GLY A 247 4.94 25.36 7.24
CA GLY A 247 4.53 24.45 8.32
C GLY A 247 3.37 23.54 7.93
N HIS A 248 2.45 24.04 7.10
CA HIS A 248 1.34 23.26 6.56
C HIS A 248 1.86 22.18 5.60
N ILE A 249 2.74 22.57 4.67
CA ILE A 249 3.40 21.61 3.78
C ILE A 249 4.15 20.54 4.58
N ALA A 250 4.89 20.95 5.61
CA ALA A 250 5.70 20.05 6.43
C ALA A 250 4.88 18.96 7.13
N ALA A 251 3.69 19.27 7.64
CA ALA A 251 2.79 18.30 8.26
C ALA A 251 2.32 17.23 7.25
N PHE A 252 1.97 17.65 6.03
CA PHE A 252 1.58 16.72 4.96
C PHE A 252 2.76 15.92 4.44
N VAL A 253 3.97 16.47 4.36
CA VAL A 253 5.19 15.74 3.99
C VAL A 253 5.49 14.65 4.99
N LEU A 254 5.40 14.95 6.30
CA LEU A 254 5.56 13.96 7.36
C LEU A 254 4.55 12.83 7.19
N PHE A 255 3.25 13.17 7.12
CA PHE A 255 2.19 12.18 6.96
C PHE A 255 2.40 11.30 5.71
N ARG A 256 2.65 11.93 4.55
CA ARG A 256 2.88 11.19 3.30
C ARG A 256 4.10 10.29 3.36
N THR A 257 5.16 10.71 4.05
CA THR A 257 6.35 9.88 4.26
C THR A 257 6.02 8.63 5.07
N LEU A 258 5.25 8.75 6.16
CA LEU A 258 4.80 7.60 6.94
C LEU A 258 3.95 6.65 6.09
N GLN A 259 3.00 7.20 5.34
CA GLN A 259 2.12 6.42 4.46
C GLN A 259 2.91 5.63 3.41
N VAL A 260 3.86 6.26 2.69
CA VAL A 260 4.65 5.55 1.67
C VAL A 260 5.60 4.53 2.27
N LEU A 261 6.18 4.78 3.46
CA LEU A 261 7.01 3.79 4.16
C LEU A 261 6.18 2.56 4.54
N GLY A 262 4.94 2.74 5.03
CA GLY A 262 4.00 1.64 5.26
C GLY A 262 3.73 0.83 3.99
N ALA A 263 3.44 1.51 2.87
CA ALA A 263 3.21 0.87 1.58
C ALA A 263 4.46 0.14 1.06
N TYR A 264 5.66 0.73 1.20
CA TYR A 264 6.91 0.11 0.80
C TYR A 264 7.25 -1.09 1.71
N GLY A 265 6.97 -1.00 3.00
CA GLY A 265 7.12 -2.09 3.95
C GLY A 265 6.23 -3.28 3.56
N PHE A 266 4.94 -3.05 3.35
CA PHE A 266 4.02 -4.10 2.93
C PHE A 266 4.44 -4.73 1.60
N ARG A 267 4.59 -3.91 0.57
CA ARG A 267 4.94 -4.41 -0.77
C ARG A 267 6.33 -5.03 -0.83
N GLY A 268 7.28 -4.50 -0.05
CA GLY A 268 8.67 -4.96 -0.02
C GLY A 268 8.88 -6.19 0.84
N TYR A 269 8.49 -6.13 2.11
CA TYR A 269 8.75 -7.21 3.06
C TYR A 269 7.73 -8.35 2.95
N PHE A 270 6.42 -8.03 2.80
CA PHE A 270 5.37 -9.05 2.78
C PHE A 270 5.07 -9.57 1.37
N GLU A 271 4.89 -8.69 0.37
CA GLU A 271 4.71 -9.12 -1.03
C GLU A 271 6.02 -9.45 -1.75
N ARG A 272 7.17 -9.27 -1.11
CA ARG A 272 8.52 -9.56 -1.65
C ARG A 272 8.81 -8.92 -3.00
N LYS A 273 8.38 -7.66 -3.18
CA LYS A 273 8.64 -6.86 -4.39
C LYS A 273 9.88 -5.97 -4.18
N PRO A 274 11.09 -6.37 -4.62
CA PRO A 274 12.36 -5.69 -4.24
C PRO A 274 12.43 -4.21 -4.62
N HIS A 275 11.75 -3.81 -5.68
CA HIS A 275 11.76 -2.42 -6.15
C HIS A 275 11.11 -1.43 -5.16
N PHE A 276 10.21 -1.91 -4.27
CA PHE A 276 9.67 -1.09 -3.19
C PHE A 276 10.70 -0.88 -2.09
N LEU A 277 11.45 -1.91 -1.70
CA LEU A 277 12.56 -1.79 -0.73
C LEU A 277 13.62 -0.77 -1.19
N GLN A 278 13.92 -0.75 -2.50
CA GLN A 278 14.82 0.24 -3.10
C GLN A 278 14.32 1.69 -2.99
N SER A 279 13.05 1.91 -2.66
CA SER A 279 12.46 3.25 -2.49
C SER A 279 12.57 3.76 -1.07
N ILE A 280 12.76 2.89 -0.08
CA ILE A 280 12.83 3.23 1.35
C ILE A 280 13.94 4.24 1.65
N PRO A 281 15.22 4.07 1.20
CA PRO A 281 16.28 5.03 1.49
C PRO A 281 15.98 6.45 1.00
N PHE A 282 15.28 6.58 -0.13
CA PHE A 282 14.87 7.89 -0.66
C PHE A 282 13.77 8.54 0.19
N ALA A 283 12.81 7.77 0.67
CA ALA A 283 11.76 8.27 1.56
C ALA A 283 12.34 8.71 2.92
N LEU A 284 13.25 7.92 3.48
CA LEU A 284 13.95 8.25 4.74
C LEU A 284 14.84 9.47 4.61
N ARG A 285 15.53 9.65 3.47
CA ARG A 285 16.30 10.85 3.19
C ARG A 285 15.39 12.09 3.16
N ASN A 286 14.27 12.04 2.46
CA ASN A 286 13.29 13.13 2.43
C ASN A 286 12.79 13.47 3.85
N ALA A 287 12.55 12.46 4.69
CA ALA A 287 12.15 12.65 6.09
C ALA A 287 13.26 13.33 6.90
N ALA A 288 14.50 12.87 6.77
CA ALA A 288 15.65 13.45 7.50
C ALA A 288 15.93 14.90 7.08
N GLU A 289 15.78 15.22 5.79
CA GLU A 289 15.86 16.59 5.27
C GLU A 289 14.76 17.46 5.88
N LEU A 290 13.50 17.00 5.83
CA LEU A 290 12.35 17.70 6.41
C LEU A 290 12.56 18.01 7.89
N LEU A 291 12.92 17.03 8.70
CA LEU A 291 13.10 17.19 10.15
C LEU A 291 14.26 18.11 10.50
N ARG A 292 15.28 18.20 9.65
CA ARG A 292 16.38 19.15 9.80
C ARG A 292 15.98 20.58 9.42
N GLU A 293 15.19 20.73 8.36
CA GLU A 293 14.72 22.04 7.88
C GLU A 293 13.59 22.61 8.74
N GLN A 294 12.84 21.72 9.44
CA GLN A 294 11.68 22.07 10.27
C GLN A 294 11.87 21.59 11.73
N PRO A 295 12.73 22.21 12.56
CA PRO A 295 12.99 21.78 13.94
C PRO A 295 11.74 21.81 14.84
N ALA A 296 10.80 22.71 14.57
CA ALA A 296 9.53 22.78 15.30
C ALA A 296 8.71 21.51 15.08
N LEU A 297 8.62 21.01 13.83
CA LEU A 297 7.95 19.75 13.52
C LEU A 297 8.60 18.57 14.25
N ALA A 298 9.94 18.53 14.27
CA ALA A 298 10.67 17.48 14.98
C ALA A 298 10.39 17.50 16.50
N SER A 299 10.23 18.69 17.09
CA SER A 299 9.88 18.87 18.50
C SER A 299 8.41 18.51 18.79
N ASP A 300 7.53 18.71 17.82
CA ASP A 300 6.10 18.38 17.91
C ASP A 300 5.80 16.88 17.83
N TYR A 301 6.68 16.13 17.15
CA TYR A 301 6.56 14.68 16.91
C TYR A 301 7.90 13.98 17.24
N PRO A 302 8.33 13.99 18.53
CA PRO A 302 9.66 13.52 18.92
C PRO A 302 9.87 12.02 18.71
N GLU A 303 8.86 11.17 18.94
CA GLU A 303 9.00 9.72 18.76
C GLU A 303 9.03 9.35 17.28
N ILE A 304 8.16 9.92 16.47
CA ILE A 304 8.18 9.73 15.00
C ILE A 304 9.54 10.19 14.44
N SER A 305 10.03 11.35 14.89
CA SER A 305 11.31 11.91 14.44
C SER A 305 12.47 11.02 14.82
N ARG A 306 12.51 10.55 16.07
CA ARG A 306 13.55 9.63 16.56
C ARG A 306 13.60 8.34 15.72
N VAL A 307 12.45 7.75 15.46
CA VAL A 307 12.35 6.52 14.68
C VAL A 307 12.80 6.72 13.24
N LEU A 308 12.33 7.78 12.56
CA LEU A 308 12.70 8.07 11.17
C LEU A 308 14.19 8.37 11.01
N LEU A 309 14.79 9.10 11.96
CA LEU A 309 16.21 9.41 11.94
C LEU A 309 17.07 8.17 12.23
N ALA A 310 16.66 7.30 13.14
CA ALA A 310 17.33 6.02 13.42
C ALA A 310 17.32 5.11 12.19
N GLU A 311 16.17 4.96 11.52
CA GLU A 311 16.04 4.20 10.27
C GLU A 311 16.92 4.79 9.15
N HIS A 312 16.91 6.12 9.02
CA HIS A 312 17.78 6.79 8.03
C HIS A 312 19.27 6.53 8.29
N ALA A 313 19.72 6.58 9.55
CA ALA A 313 21.09 6.29 9.93
C ALA A 313 21.49 4.84 9.60
N ALA A 314 20.66 3.87 9.99
CA ALA A 314 20.88 2.45 9.71
C ALA A 314 21.01 2.16 8.20
N HIS A 315 20.15 2.76 7.37
CA HIS A 315 20.22 2.59 5.92
C HIS A 315 21.45 3.28 5.29
N SER A 316 21.94 4.39 5.89
CA SER A 316 23.11 5.10 5.41
C SER A 316 24.41 4.34 5.71
N GLU A 317 24.50 3.70 6.87
CA GLU A 317 25.63 2.84 7.25
C GLU A 317 25.72 1.60 6.34
N MET A 318 24.60 0.94 6.06
CA MET A 318 24.55 -0.21 5.14
C MET A 318 25.02 0.13 3.71
N THR A 319 24.89 1.38 3.29
CA THR A 319 25.34 1.84 1.96
C THR A 319 26.81 2.29 1.96
N ALA A 320 27.35 2.75 3.09
CA ALA A 320 28.74 3.17 3.25
C ALA A 320 29.71 1.97 3.29
N ASP A 321 29.26 0.85 3.81
CA ASP A 321 30.07 -0.38 3.98
C ASP A 321 30.17 -1.25 2.70
N ARG A 322 29.60 -0.82 1.57
CA ARG A 322 29.83 -1.46 0.28
C ARG A 322 31.09 -0.84 -0.36
N PRO A 323 32.22 -1.56 -0.47
CA PRO A 323 33.37 -1.06 -1.18
C PRO A 323 32.96 -0.74 -2.63
N ARG A 324 33.34 0.46 -3.09
CA ARG A 324 33.24 0.87 -4.50
C ARG A 324 34.20 0.00 -5.33
N HIS A 325 33.83 -1.21 -5.60
CA HIS A 325 34.47 -2.02 -6.61
C HIS A 325 33.81 -1.71 -7.95
N GLY A 326 34.39 -0.76 -8.67
CA GLY A 326 34.26 -0.68 -10.10
C GLY A 326 34.73 -2.01 -10.68
N ARG A 327 33.80 -2.79 -11.22
CA ARG A 327 34.09 -3.80 -12.22
C ARG A 327 33.11 -3.58 -13.35
N ASP A 328 33.70 -3.19 -14.46
CA ASP A 328 33.10 -3.26 -15.78
C ASP A 328 32.49 -4.65 -15.95
N ILE A 329 31.19 -4.70 -16.15
CA ILE A 329 30.51 -5.91 -16.60
C ILE A 329 30.53 -5.83 -18.12
N PRO A 330 31.21 -6.78 -18.80
CA PRO A 330 31.20 -6.81 -20.26
C PRO A 330 29.77 -7.04 -20.74
N SER A 331 29.38 -6.25 -21.73
CA SER A 331 28.16 -6.45 -22.50
C SER A 331 28.30 -7.75 -23.31
N GLY A 332 27.86 -8.85 -22.73
CA GLY A 332 27.71 -10.13 -23.36
C GLY A 332 26.24 -10.51 -23.33
N ALA A 333 25.56 -10.35 -24.47
CA ALA A 333 24.25 -10.92 -24.69
C ALA A 333 24.33 -12.44 -24.57
N ALA A 334 23.91 -12.98 -23.44
CA ALA A 334 23.60 -14.37 -23.29
C ALA A 334 22.09 -14.50 -23.10
N SER A 335 21.43 -14.90 -24.18
CA SER A 335 20.07 -15.39 -24.23
C SER A 335 19.87 -16.44 -23.12
N ARG A 336 18.98 -16.15 -22.16
CA ARG A 336 18.51 -17.19 -21.24
C ARG A 336 17.62 -18.16 -22.03
N PRO A 337 17.87 -19.47 -21.96
CA PRO A 337 17.02 -20.43 -22.64
C PRO A 337 15.62 -20.42 -22.00
N HIS A 338 14.61 -20.45 -22.87
CA HIS A 338 13.25 -20.81 -22.51
C HIS A 338 13.27 -22.24 -21.96
N LEU A 339 13.03 -22.40 -20.65
CA LEU A 339 12.75 -23.70 -20.05
C LEU A 339 11.27 -24.02 -20.34
N HIS A 340 11.03 -24.60 -21.51
CA HIS A 340 9.93 -25.52 -21.73
C HIS A 340 10.50 -26.93 -21.75
N ASP A 341 9.76 -27.84 -21.08
CA ASP A 341 9.82 -29.29 -21.15
C ASP A 341 10.86 -30.03 -20.29
N ALA A 342 10.41 -30.29 -19.03
CA ALA A 342 10.44 -31.64 -18.44
C ALA A 342 9.50 -31.66 -17.22
N PRO A 343 8.72 -32.71 -16.96
CA PRO A 343 7.91 -32.81 -15.75
C PRO A 343 8.82 -33.11 -14.56
N ALA A 344 9.35 -32.06 -13.96
CA ALA A 344 9.96 -32.18 -12.64
C ALA A 344 8.85 -32.59 -11.67
N GLN A 345 9.07 -33.65 -10.92
CA GLN A 345 8.23 -34.09 -9.82
C GLN A 345 8.02 -32.89 -8.89
N ARG A 346 6.84 -32.26 -8.97
CA ARG A 346 6.48 -31.12 -8.11
C ARG A 346 6.37 -31.66 -6.70
N THR A 347 7.27 -31.22 -5.82
CA THR A 347 7.13 -31.49 -4.39
C THR A 347 5.78 -30.93 -3.94
N PRO A 348 4.90 -31.72 -3.32
CA PRO A 348 3.58 -31.25 -2.92
C PRO A 348 3.74 -30.10 -1.92
N LEU A 349 2.86 -29.09 -2.01
CA LEU A 349 2.83 -27.97 -1.05
C LEU A 349 2.59 -28.53 0.36
N THR A 350 3.50 -28.25 1.29
CA THR A 350 3.34 -28.58 2.71
C THR A 350 2.79 -27.34 3.43
N VAL A 351 1.66 -27.47 4.09
CA VAL A 351 1.09 -26.44 4.96
C VAL A 351 1.26 -26.86 6.41
N THR A 352 2.09 -26.12 7.14
CA THR A 352 2.32 -26.32 8.57
C THR A 352 1.32 -25.49 9.36
N VAL A 353 0.40 -26.14 10.07
CA VAL A 353 -0.57 -25.49 10.96
C VAL A 353 -0.12 -25.69 12.39
N CYS A 354 -0.03 -24.63 13.19
CA CYS A 354 0.38 -24.78 14.58
C CYS A 354 -0.39 -23.88 15.54
N SER A 355 -0.51 -24.34 16.80
CA SER A 355 -0.99 -23.51 17.90
C SER A 355 0.15 -23.11 18.83
N PHE A 356 0.05 -21.90 19.42
CA PHE A 356 1.07 -21.37 20.32
C PHE A 356 0.53 -20.41 21.37
N SER A 357 1.37 -20.16 22.41
CA SER A 357 1.13 -19.12 23.42
C SER A 357 1.90 -17.84 23.10
N PHE A 358 1.21 -16.70 23.05
CA PHE A 358 1.87 -15.40 22.91
C PHE A 358 2.85 -15.08 24.05
N LYS A 359 2.66 -15.67 25.24
CA LYS A 359 3.61 -15.52 26.37
C LYS A 359 4.99 -16.13 26.08
N LYS A 360 5.08 -17.05 25.13
CA LYS A 360 6.32 -17.74 24.73
C LYS A 360 6.83 -17.33 23.34
N GLY A 361 6.30 -16.23 22.81
CA GLY A 361 6.68 -15.69 21.49
C GLY A 361 6.00 -16.41 20.31
N ILE A 362 6.16 -15.83 19.13
CA ILE A 362 5.64 -16.37 17.87
C ILE A 362 6.54 -17.51 17.39
N PRO A 363 5.99 -18.64 16.87
CA PRO A 363 6.78 -19.72 16.30
C PRO A 363 7.58 -19.26 15.07
N GLU A 364 8.84 -19.66 14.98
CA GLU A 364 9.67 -19.44 13.80
C GLU A 364 9.25 -20.38 12.66
N ASP A 365 9.28 -19.88 11.45
CA ASP A 365 9.13 -20.70 10.24
C ASP A 365 10.45 -21.43 9.94
N LYS A 366 10.46 -22.75 10.12
CA LYS A 366 11.62 -23.60 9.90
C LYS A 366 11.87 -23.95 8.41
N SER A 367 10.97 -23.56 7.51
CA SER A 367 11.10 -23.87 6.07
C SER A 367 12.19 -23.05 5.37
N GLY A 368 12.70 -21.98 5.99
CA GLY A 368 13.62 -21.03 5.37
C GLY A 368 12.94 -20.05 4.40
N ASN A 369 11.65 -20.19 4.15
CA ASN A 369 10.88 -19.29 3.27
C ASN A 369 10.43 -17.99 3.98
N GLY A 370 10.48 -17.98 5.32
CA GLY A 370 10.25 -16.81 6.16
C GLY A 370 8.88 -16.19 5.96
N GLY A 371 7.81 -16.91 6.19
CA GLY A 371 6.50 -16.30 6.06
C GLY A 371 5.33 -17.25 6.27
N GLY A 372 4.16 -16.64 6.44
CA GLY A 372 2.92 -17.33 6.71
C GLY A 372 1.96 -16.45 7.48
N TYR A 373 0.97 -17.07 8.09
CA TYR A 373 -0.03 -16.37 8.90
C TYR A 373 0.20 -16.56 10.39
N VAL A 374 -0.01 -15.50 11.15
CA VAL A 374 -0.12 -15.53 12.60
C VAL A 374 -1.47 -14.94 12.98
N PHE A 375 -2.40 -15.78 13.41
CA PHE A 375 -3.75 -15.38 13.81
C PHE A 375 -3.86 -15.27 15.31
N ASP A 376 -4.39 -14.15 15.80
CA ASP A 376 -4.62 -13.90 17.21
C ASP A 376 -6.04 -14.30 17.61
N CYS A 377 -6.18 -15.42 18.32
CA CYS A 377 -7.46 -15.92 18.80
C CYS A 377 -7.93 -15.25 20.10
N ARG A 378 -7.24 -14.22 20.61
CA ARG A 378 -7.60 -13.59 21.89
C ARG A 378 -8.84 -12.71 21.81
N SER A 379 -9.28 -12.36 20.60
CA SER A 379 -10.53 -11.62 20.36
C SER A 379 -11.80 -12.43 20.65
N THR A 380 -11.72 -13.76 20.73
CA THR A 380 -12.86 -14.65 21.00
C THR A 380 -12.96 -15.02 22.48
N HIS A 381 -14.12 -15.53 22.90
CA HIS A 381 -14.37 -15.93 24.28
C HIS A 381 -13.31 -16.88 24.83
N ASN A 382 -12.96 -16.69 26.11
CA ASN A 382 -11.84 -17.41 26.76
C ASN A 382 -12.30 -18.47 27.72
N PRO A 383 -12.29 -19.78 27.39
CA PRO A 383 -12.65 -20.86 28.29
C PRO A 383 -11.78 -20.90 29.56
N GLY A 384 -10.50 -20.52 29.45
CA GLY A 384 -9.56 -20.54 30.55
C GLY A 384 -9.87 -19.59 31.72
N LYS A 385 -10.92 -18.76 31.62
CA LYS A 385 -11.47 -17.99 32.75
C LYS A 385 -12.32 -18.82 33.69
N TYR A 386 -12.79 -20.00 33.27
CA TYR A 386 -13.71 -20.84 34.01
C TYR A 386 -12.99 -22.09 34.53
N GLU A 387 -13.18 -22.40 35.79
CA GLU A 387 -12.47 -23.48 36.53
C GLU A 387 -12.65 -24.83 35.83
N GLN A 388 -13.85 -25.12 35.36
CA GLN A 388 -14.22 -26.39 34.73
C GLN A 388 -13.46 -26.67 33.43
N TYR A 389 -12.88 -25.66 32.75
CA TYR A 389 -12.15 -25.82 31.50
C TYR A 389 -10.63 -25.72 31.64
N LYS A 390 -10.11 -25.37 32.83
CA LYS A 390 -8.68 -25.13 33.04
C LYS A 390 -7.77 -26.31 32.71
N HIS A 391 -8.26 -27.53 32.89
CA HIS A 391 -7.51 -28.74 32.63
C HIS A 391 -7.80 -29.37 31.26
N LEU A 392 -8.74 -28.80 30.52
CA LEU A 392 -9.13 -29.23 29.20
C LEU A 392 -8.38 -28.47 28.14
N THR A 393 -8.44 -28.92 26.89
CA THR A 393 -7.80 -28.32 25.72
C THR A 393 -8.82 -27.96 24.66
N GLY A 394 -8.40 -27.32 23.60
CA GLY A 394 -9.26 -27.02 22.43
C GLY A 394 -9.73 -28.26 21.66
N LYS A 395 -9.34 -29.47 22.05
CA LYS A 395 -9.80 -30.74 21.44
C LYS A 395 -10.90 -31.40 22.26
N ASP A 396 -11.10 -30.96 23.49
CA ASP A 396 -12.10 -31.55 24.40
C ASP A 396 -13.49 -30.98 24.09
N GLN A 397 -14.48 -31.89 23.98
CA GLN A 397 -15.85 -31.51 23.54
C GLN A 397 -16.48 -30.39 24.40
N PRO A 398 -16.35 -30.35 25.74
CA PRO A 398 -16.90 -29.25 26.53
C PRO A 398 -16.30 -27.87 26.19
N VAL A 399 -15.03 -27.83 25.75
CA VAL A 399 -14.36 -26.61 25.35
C VAL A 399 -14.81 -26.22 23.93
N ILE A 400 -14.99 -27.18 23.05
CA ILE A 400 -15.52 -26.98 21.70
C ILE A 400 -16.91 -26.37 21.78
N ASP A 401 -17.82 -27.00 22.54
CA ASP A 401 -19.19 -26.56 22.75
C ASP A 401 -19.23 -25.10 23.28
N PHE A 402 -18.37 -24.80 24.28
CA PHE A 402 -18.26 -23.45 24.81
C PHE A 402 -17.78 -22.41 23.76
N LEU A 403 -16.82 -22.77 22.93
CA LEU A 403 -16.27 -21.86 21.93
C LEU A 403 -17.24 -21.63 20.76
N GLU A 404 -18.06 -22.60 20.43
CA GLU A 404 -19.01 -22.52 19.33
C GLU A 404 -20.36 -21.89 19.74
N GLN A 405 -20.66 -21.86 21.03
CA GLN A 405 -21.97 -21.48 21.57
C GLN A 405 -22.45 -20.09 21.15
N ASP A 406 -21.54 -19.10 21.04
CA ASP A 406 -21.87 -17.72 20.66
C ASP A 406 -21.53 -17.36 19.23
N GLY A 407 -20.90 -18.27 18.51
CA GLY A 407 -20.50 -18.11 17.10
C GLY A 407 -19.30 -17.21 16.84
N GLU A 408 -18.70 -16.58 17.87
CA GLU A 408 -17.54 -15.67 17.67
C GLU A 408 -16.36 -16.38 17.02
N ILE A 409 -16.01 -17.58 17.52
CA ILE A 409 -14.88 -18.33 16.98
C ILE A 409 -15.16 -18.86 15.58
N LEU A 410 -16.41 -19.16 15.27
CA LEU A 410 -16.83 -19.61 13.94
C LEU A 410 -16.72 -18.47 12.92
N THR A 411 -17.18 -17.26 13.26
CA THR A 411 -17.04 -16.05 12.42
C THR A 411 -15.56 -15.70 12.22
N PHE A 412 -14.74 -15.83 13.24
CA PHE A 412 -13.29 -15.67 13.14
C PHE A 412 -12.70 -16.67 12.14
N LEU A 413 -13.05 -17.96 12.27
CA LEU A 413 -12.54 -19.01 11.37
C LEU A 413 -13.00 -18.86 9.93
N GLU A 414 -14.23 -18.41 9.68
CA GLU A 414 -14.69 -18.10 8.32
C GLU A 414 -13.81 -17.04 7.63
N SER A 415 -13.39 -16.03 8.39
CA SER A 415 -12.48 -15.00 7.89
C SER A 415 -11.08 -15.57 7.62
N VAL A 416 -10.59 -16.44 8.49
CA VAL A 416 -9.33 -17.17 8.32
C VAL A 416 -9.38 -18.05 7.09
N TYR A 417 -10.43 -18.83 6.89
CA TYR A 417 -10.56 -19.73 5.75
C TYR A 417 -10.53 -18.99 4.41
N ARG A 418 -11.24 -17.87 4.30
CA ARG A 418 -11.19 -17.03 3.08
C ARG A 418 -9.79 -16.56 2.72
N LEU A 419 -8.99 -16.16 3.72
CA LEU A 419 -7.61 -15.73 3.51
C LEU A 419 -6.69 -16.89 3.14
N VAL A 420 -6.79 -17.98 3.88
CA VAL A 420 -5.90 -19.14 3.75
C VAL A 420 -6.16 -19.91 2.48
N ASP A 421 -7.42 -20.13 2.12
CA ASP A 421 -7.82 -20.85 0.89
C ASP A 421 -7.26 -20.16 -0.35
N HIS A 422 -7.46 -18.85 -0.45
CA HIS A 422 -6.91 -18.08 -1.56
C HIS A 422 -5.38 -18.14 -1.62
N HIS A 423 -4.72 -18.14 -0.48
CA HIS A 423 -3.26 -18.24 -0.41
C HIS A 423 -2.76 -19.62 -0.86
N VAL A 424 -3.40 -20.68 -0.40
CA VAL A 424 -3.07 -22.08 -0.81
C VAL A 424 -3.28 -22.26 -2.31
N GLU A 425 -4.39 -21.79 -2.88
CA GLU A 425 -4.66 -21.81 -4.32
C GLU A 425 -3.52 -21.14 -5.10
N ARG A 426 -3.13 -19.93 -4.69
CA ARG A 426 -2.04 -19.19 -5.34
C ARG A 426 -0.68 -19.85 -5.18
N PHE A 427 -0.41 -20.50 -4.06
CA PHE A 427 0.84 -21.22 -3.84
C PHE A 427 0.92 -22.47 -4.70
N LEU A 428 -0.18 -23.22 -4.85
CA LEU A 428 -0.27 -24.36 -5.76
C LEU A 428 -0.05 -23.94 -7.22
N GLU A 429 -0.69 -22.84 -7.67
CA GLU A 429 -0.50 -22.30 -9.02
C GLU A 429 0.96 -21.90 -9.30
N ARG A 430 1.64 -21.32 -8.29
CA ARG A 430 2.99 -20.79 -8.40
C ARG A 430 4.09 -21.82 -8.09
N GLY A 431 3.72 -23.02 -7.65
CA GLY A 431 4.67 -24.09 -7.33
C GLY A 431 5.48 -23.84 -6.04
N PHE A 432 4.91 -23.14 -5.05
CA PHE A 432 5.54 -23.00 -3.73
C PHE A 432 5.46 -24.33 -2.97
N SER A 433 6.49 -24.60 -2.16
CA SER A 433 6.64 -25.87 -1.44
C SER A 433 6.17 -25.81 0.02
N HIS A 434 6.01 -24.61 0.60
CA HIS A 434 5.71 -24.49 2.04
C HIS A 434 4.90 -23.24 2.37
N LEU A 435 3.95 -23.37 3.36
CA LEU A 435 3.19 -22.29 3.98
C LEU A 435 3.03 -22.58 5.47
N GLN A 436 3.29 -21.61 6.36
CA GLN A 436 3.03 -21.71 7.79
C GLN A 436 1.76 -20.95 8.19
N ILE A 437 0.94 -21.55 9.06
CA ILE A 437 -0.28 -20.94 9.63
C ILE A 437 -0.25 -21.16 11.14
N ALA A 438 -0.04 -20.09 11.90
CA ALA A 438 0.11 -20.15 13.34
C ALA A 438 -1.07 -19.49 14.06
N PHE A 439 -1.68 -20.18 15.03
CA PHE A 439 -2.77 -19.67 15.86
C PHE A 439 -2.28 -19.39 17.27
N GLY A 440 -2.40 -18.14 17.74
CA GLY A 440 -1.95 -17.72 19.06
C GLY A 440 -3.10 -17.41 20.01
N CYS A 441 -2.99 -17.87 21.27
CA CYS A 441 -3.80 -17.36 22.36
C CYS A 441 -2.93 -17.12 23.61
N THR A 442 -3.51 -16.68 24.72
CA THR A 442 -2.73 -16.35 25.94
C THR A 442 -1.93 -17.53 26.47
N GLY A 443 -2.54 -18.70 26.54
CA GLY A 443 -1.93 -19.92 27.14
C GLY A 443 -1.53 -21.00 26.14
N GLY A 444 -1.92 -20.89 24.85
CA GLY A 444 -1.64 -21.93 23.84
C GLY A 444 -2.41 -23.24 24.06
N GLN A 445 -3.55 -23.22 24.78
CA GLN A 445 -4.22 -24.43 25.26
C GLN A 445 -5.64 -24.63 24.69
N HIS A 446 -6.46 -23.60 24.62
CA HIS A 446 -7.87 -23.72 24.23
C HIS A 446 -8.11 -23.18 22.81
N ARG A 447 -8.32 -21.86 22.66
CA ARG A 447 -8.72 -21.19 21.42
C ARG A 447 -7.76 -21.45 20.26
N SER A 448 -6.45 -21.35 20.50
CA SER A 448 -5.44 -21.60 19.48
C SER A 448 -5.38 -23.06 19.04
N VAL A 449 -5.55 -23.99 19.98
CA VAL A 449 -5.61 -25.44 19.67
C VAL A 449 -6.84 -25.74 18.82
N TYR A 450 -8.02 -25.29 19.24
CA TYR A 450 -9.26 -25.44 18.48
C TYR A 450 -9.15 -24.85 17.07
N SER A 451 -8.65 -23.61 16.95
CA SER A 451 -8.53 -22.95 15.65
C SER A 451 -7.55 -23.65 14.72
N ALA A 452 -6.43 -24.18 15.26
CA ALA A 452 -5.47 -24.93 14.47
C ALA A 452 -6.05 -26.27 13.95
N GLU A 453 -6.74 -27.01 14.82
CA GLU A 453 -7.42 -28.27 14.46
C GLU A 453 -8.51 -28.06 13.40
N ALA A 454 -9.38 -27.04 13.60
CA ALA A 454 -10.45 -26.71 12.68
C ALA A 454 -9.91 -26.31 11.30
N THR A 455 -8.85 -25.49 11.28
CA THR A 455 -8.21 -25.06 10.03
C THR A 455 -7.49 -26.21 9.32
N ALA A 456 -6.81 -27.07 10.04
CA ALA A 456 -6.15 -28.24 9.45
C ALA A 456 -7.18 -29.22 8.83
N ARG A 457 -8.34 -29.41 9.48
CA ARG A 457 -9.45 -30.21 8.97
C ARG A 457 -10.01 -29.58 7.68
N HIS A 458 -10.35 -28.27 7.72
CA HIS A 458 -10.85 -27.53 6.56
C HIS A 458 -9.92 -27.65 5.36
N LEU A 459 -8.61 -27.48 5.56
CA LEU A 459 -7.62 -27.56 4.48
C LEU A 459 -7.48 -28.97 3.89
N ARG A 460 -7.56 -30.03 4.72
CA ARG A 460 -7.55 -31.42 4.21
C ARG A 460 -8.77 -31.73 3.35
N GLU A 461 -9.93 -31.23 3.73
CA GLU A 461 -11.18 -31.40 2.98
C GLU A 461 -11.16 -30.64 1.65
N ARG A 462 -10.68 -29.39 1.67
CA ARG A 462 -10.69 -28.51 0.51
C ARG A 462 -9.55 -28.77 -0.47
N PHE A 463 -8.38 -29.16 0.01
CA PHE A 463 -7.16 -29.35 -0.80
C PHE A 463 -6.55 -30.74 -0.59
N PRO A 464 -7.11 -31.79 -1.16
CA PRO A 464 -6.62 -33.16 -0.92
C PRO A 464 -5.20 -33.44 -1.43
N ASN A 465 -4.67 -32.57 -2.29
CA ASN A 465 -3.34 -32.74 -2.91
C ASN A 465 -2.21 -32.00 -2.19
N ILE A 466 -2.47 -31.42 -0.99
CA ILE A 466 -1.43 -30.78 -0.18
C ILE A 466 -1.09 -31.65 1.03
N ARG A 467 0.11 -31.46 1.57
CA ARG A 467 0.52 -32.09 2.82
C ARG A 467 0.22 -31.14 3.98
N ILE A 468 -0.53 -31.61 4.99
CA ILE A 468 -0.81 -30.85 6.21
C ILE A 468 0.00 -31.41 7.37
N GLU A 469 0.85 -30.56 7.97
CA GLU A 469 1.58 -30.84 9.20
C GLU A 469 0.94 -30.01 10.33
N LEU A 470 0.37 -30.68 11.33
CA LEU A 470 -0.29 -30.05 12.46
C LEU A 470 0.45 -30.35 13.75
N PHE A 471 0.77 -29.32 14.55
CA PHE A 471 1.33 -29.51 15.87
C PHE A 471 0.91 -28.39 16.85
N HIS A 472 0.94 -28.72 18.15
CA HIS A 472 0.61 -27.80 19.23
C HIS A 472 1.85 -27.56 20.07
N ARG A 473 2.49 -26.38 19.92
CA ARG A 473 3.77 -26.08 20.55
C ARG A 473 3.75 -26.21 22.07
N GLU A 474 2.64 -25.81 22.69
CA GLU A 474 2.50 -25.86 24.18
C GLU A 474 1.87 -27.16 24.69
N GLN A 475 1.41 -28.00 23.76
CA GLN A 475 0.71 -29.27 24.04
C GLN A 475 1.28 -30.38 23.13
N PRO A 476 2.58 -30.72 23.21
CA PRO A 476 3.22 -31.62 22.24
C PRO A 476 2.72 -33.08 22.33
N HIS A 477 1.90 -33.40 23.32
CA HIS A 477 1.26 -34.70 23.48
C HIS A 477 -0.12 -34.82 22.85
N LEU A 478 -0.66 -33.74 22.28
CA LEU A 478 -1.91 -33.74 21.51
C LEU A 478 -1.66 -34.09 20.05
#